data_20a010ccc0b1fbd1fc0b7d6c441ddfd1
#
_entry.id   20a010ccc0b1fbd1fc0b7d6c441ddfd1
#
_cell.length_a   1.000
_cell.length_b   1.000
_cell.length_c   1.000
_cell.angle_alpha   90.00
_cell.angle_beta   90.00
_cell.angle_gamma   90.00
#
_symmetry.space_group_name_H-M   'P 1'
#
loop_
_entity.id
_entity.type
_entity.pdbx_description
1 polymer ?
#
loop_
_entity_poly.entity_id
_entity_poly.type
_entity_poly.pdbx_seq_one_letter_code
_entity_poly.pdbx_strand_id
1 'polypeptide(L)'
;MLWKRSLVMRDEETETLWSHILGKGMRGKLQGTELNVLPSLMTDWRSWKTAHPKTTAILLNRTARGFNQDMYRSPENFLVGLRNSKKSKAWRFDHLQKQPVVNDFWNEKPVVINLLVESFSSAIFFRTLDGQDLLFEIDDQQQIIDRQTQSKWNLQVGLCTEGKLKGKRLRQLSSIPSFTTAWAKYYPASQYWSPSKKTRVRQ
;
A
#
# COMPACT_ATOMS: atom_id res chain seq x y z
N MET A 1 -23.57 -4.24 3.71
CA MET A 1 -23.52 -4.69 5.13
C MET A 1 -22.13 -4.41 5.69
N LEU A 2 -22.02 -4.07 6.98
CA LEU A 2 -20.71 -3.88 7.64
C LEU A 2 -20.46 -5.02 8.64
N TRP A 3 -19.29 -5.62 8.57
CA TRP A 3 -18.81 -6.60 9.55
C TRP A 3 -17.43 -6.19 10.05
N LYS A 4 -17.24 -6.11 11.36
CA LYS A 4 -15.99 -5.61 12.00
C LYS A 4 -15.51 -4.25 11.43
N ARG A 5 -16.46 -3.34 11.15
CA ARG A 5 -16.22 -2.02 10.53
C ARG A 5 -15.68 -2.06 9.10
N SER A 6 -15.89 -3.16 8.39
CA SER A 6 -15.47 -3.31 7.00
C SER A 6 -16.66 -3.70 6.13
N LEU A 7 -16.64 -3.28 4.88
CA LEU A 7 -17.66 -3.63 3.91
C LEU A 7 -17.63 -5.14 3.64
N VAL A 8 -18.82 -5.74 3.61
CA VAL A 8 -19.03 -7.09 3.12
C VAL A 8 -19.88 -7.00 1.87
N MET A 9 -19.40 -7.58 0.80
CA MET A 9 -20.07 -7.64 -0.50
C MET A 9 -20.79 -8.98 -0.64
N ARG A 10 -21.90 -9.03 -1.37
CA ARG A 10 -22.60 -10.24 -1.77
C ARG A 10 -22.50 -10.39 -3.28
N ASP A 11 -22.08 -11.54 -3.78
CA ASP A 11 -22.23 -11.86 -5.19
C ASP A 11 -23.68 -12.26 -5.51
N GLU A 12 -24.11 -11.96 -6.73
CA GLU A 12 -25.49 -12.19 -7.16
C GLU A 12 -25.77 -13.64 -7.55
N GLU A 13 -24.76 -14.37 -8.00
CA GLU A 13 -24.93 -15.74 -8.51
C GLU A 13 -25.04 -16.78 -7.40
N THR A 14 -24.21 -16.66 -6.37
CA THR A 14 -24.11 -17.65 -5.30
C THR A 14 -24.62 -17.13 -3.95
N GLU A 15 -24.94 -15.83 -3.89
CA GLU A 15 -25.30 -15.10 -2.67
C GLU A 15 -24.24 -15.18 -1.56
N THR A 16 -23.00 -15.53 -1.93
CA THR A 16 -21.91 -15.62 -0.99
C THR A 16 -21.52 -14.23 -0.48
N LEU A 17 -21.28 -14.13 0.82
CA LEU A 17 -20.77 -12.93 1.46
C LEU A 17 -19.23 -12.92 1.44
N TRP A 18 -18.65 -11.86 0.91
CA TRP A 18 -17.21 -11.71 0.70
C TRP A 18 -16.63 -10.59 1.54
N SER A 19 -15.54 -10.87 2.24
CA SER A 19 -14.72 -9.84 2.90
C SER A 19 -13.60 -9.39 1.97
N HIS A 20 -13.58 -8.12 1.56
CA HIS A 20 -12.49 -7.60 0.75
C HIS A 20 -11.14 -7.54 1.50
N ILE A 21 -11.13 -7.32 2.82
CA ILE A 21 -9.89 -7.32 3.62
C ILE A 21 -9.30 -8.72 3.72
N LEU A 22 -10.15 -9.74 3.91
CA LEU A 22 -9.70 -11.13 3.96
C LEU A 22 -9.49 -11.73 2.57
N GLY A 23 -10.08 -11.15 1.51
CA GLY A 23 -10.10 -11.75 0.18
C GLY A 23 -10.72 -13.14 0.20
N LYS A 24 -11.80 -13.33 0.97
CA LYS A 24 -12.33 -14.66 1.26
C LYS A 24 -13.86 -14.67 1.38
N GLY A 25 -14.48 -15.75 0.88
CA GLY A 25 -15.88 -16.04 1.10
C GLY A 25 -16.12 -16.38 2.57
N MET A 26 -17.00 -15.61 3.22
CA MET A 26 -17.27 -15.71 4.65
C MET A 26 -18.47 -16.57 4.98
N ARG A 27 -19.49 -16.53 4.14
CA ARG A 27 -20.75 -17.26 4.30
C ARG A 27 -21.39 -17.46 2.93
N GLY A 28 -22.06 -18.59 2.71
CA GLY A 28 -22.74 -18.94 1.48
C GLY A 28 -22.10 -20.12 0.76
N LYS A 29 -22.48 -20.33 -0.49
CA LYS A 29 -22.08 -21.49 -1.30
C LYS A 29 -20.54 -21.59 -1.48
N LEU A 30 -19.86 -20.45 -1.58
CA LEU A 30 -18.40 -20.36 -1.75
C LEU A 30 -17.66 -20.01 -0.44
N GLN A 31 -18.24 -20.36 0.71
CA GLN A 31 -17.59 -20.14 2.00
C GLN A 31 -16.21 -20.82 2.04
N GLY A 32 -15.20 -20.09 2.48
CA GLY A 32 -13.83 -20.58 2.58
C GLY A 32 -12.99 -20.37 1.32
N THR A 33 -13.60 -20.10 0.15
CA THR A 33 -12.88 -19.79 -1.08
C THR A 33 -12.05 -18.52 -0.91
N GLU A 34 -10.79 -18.57 -1.31
CA GLU A 34 -9.89 -17.42 -1.31
C GLU A 34 -9.81 -16.80 -2.70
N LEU A 35 -9.84 -15.45 -2.75
CA LEU A 35 -9.66 -14.68 -3.97
C LEU A 35 -8.18 -14.35 -4.18
N ASN A 36 -7.75 -14.33 -5.44
CA ASN A 36 -6.44 -13.80 -5.79
C ASN A 36 -6.42 -12.28 -5.57
N VAL A 37 -5.51 -11.82 -4.72
CA VAL A 37 -5.33 -10.39 -4.47
C VAL A 37 -4.43 -9.82 -5.54
N LEU A 38 -4.94 -8.89 -6.33
CA LEU A 38 -4.17 -8.17 -7.34
C LEU A 38 -3.44 -6.97 -6.70
N PRO A 39 -2.25 -6.62 -7.20
CA PRO A 39 -1.61 -5.37 -6.85
C PRO A 39 -2.53 -4.19 -7.14
N SER A 40 -2.74 -3.34 -6.15
CA SER A 40 -3.58 -2.15 -6.27
C SER A 40 -2.87 -0.94 -5.70
N LEU A 41 -3.34 0.24 -6.08
CA LEU A 41 -2.83 1.52 -5.61
C LEU A 41 -4.01 2.34 -5.10
N MET A 42 -3.92 2.81 -3.86
CA MET A 42 -4.78 3.89 -3.38
C MET A 42 -4.13 5.22 -3.76
N THR A 43 -4.86 6.09 -4.42
CA THR A 43 -4.35 7.39 -4.87
C THR A 43 -5.50 8.39 -5.02
N ASP A 44 -5.19 9.68 -5.14
CA ASP A 44 -6.17 10.69 -5.49
C ASP A 44 -6.41 10.75 -7.02
N TRP A 45 -7.54 11.37 -7.39
CA TRP A 45 -7.93 11.48 -8.79
C TRP A 45 -6.93 12.30 -9.62
N ARG A 46 -6.35 13.35 -9.07
CA ARG A 46 -5.40 14.20 -9.80
C ARG A 46 -4.13 13.41 -10.16
N SER A 47 -3.55 12.73 -9.16
CA SER A 47 -2.37 11.88 -9.37
C SER A 47 -2.64 10.77 -10.36
N TRP A 48 -3.80 10.10 -10.24
CA TRP A 48 -4.21 9.06 -11.18
C TRP A 48 -4.36 9.60 -12.61
N LYS A 49 -5.11 10.70 -12.78
CA LYS A 49 -5.37 11.30 -14.08
C LYS A 49 -4.07 11.78 -14.77
N THR A 50 -3.12 12.30 -13.99
CA THR A 50 -1.79 12.70 -14.50
C THR A 50 -1.00 11.50 -15.02
N ALA A 51 -0.99 10.39 -14.26
CA ALA A 51 -0.30 9.16 -14.67
C ALA A 51 -1.02 8.40 -15.79
N HIS A 52 -2.35 8.55 -15.89
CA HIS A 52 -3.21 7.84 -16.83
C HIS A 52 -4.16 8.80 -17.57
N PRO A 53 -3.67 9.67 -18.48
CA PRO A 53 -4.47 10.73 -19.07
C PRO A 53 -5.66 10.25 -19.92
N LYS A 54 -5.60 9.01 -20.42
CA LYS A 54 -6.68 8.38 -21.19
C LYS A 54 -7.69 7.60 -20.33
N THR A 55 -7.56 7.66 -18.99
CA THR A 55 -8.46 6.95 -18.08
C THR A 55 -9.88 7.49 -18.18
N THR A 56 -10.85 6.62 -17.91
CA THR A 56 -12.26 6.97 -17.75
C THR A 56 -12.66 6.86 -16.28
N ALA A 57 -13.71 7.57 -15.90
CA ALA A 57 -14.31 7.50 -14.57
C ALA A 57 -15.80 7.21 -14.67
N ILE A 58 -16.31 6.43 -13.72
CA ILE A 58 -17.75 6.23 -13.58
C ILE A 58 -18.36 7.51 -13.00
N LEU A 59 -19.26 8.13 -13.74
CA LEU A 59 -20.08 9.23 -13.23
C LEU A 59 -21.25 8.65 -12.44
N LEU A 60 -21.18 8.75 -11.13
CA LEU A 60 -22.28 8.34 -10.26
C LEU A 60 -23.28 9.50 -10.19
N ASN A 61 -24.54 9.24 -10.53
CA ASN A 61 -25.63 10.21 -10.36
C ASN A 61 -26.04 10.28 -8.87
N ARG A 62 -25.10 10.75 -8.05
CA ARG A 62 -25.32 11.01 -6.63
C ARG A 62 -24.88 12.41 -6.29
N THR A 63 -25.82 13.22 -5.82
CA THR A 63 -25.50 14.40 -5.02
C THR A 63 -24.92 13.92 -3.71
N ALA A 64 -23.59 13.78 -3.63
CA ALA A 64 -22.91 13.44 -2.41
C ALA A 64 -23.12 14.58 -1.40
N ARG A 65 -23.96 14.38 -0.40
CA ARG A 65 -23.95 15.22 0.79
C ARG A 65 -22.60 15.04 1.46
N GLY A 66 -21.81 16.12 1.51
CA GLY A 66 -20.66 16.29 2.37
C GLY A 66 -19.81 15.04 2.63
N PHE A 67 -18.95 14.67 1.67
CA PHE A 67 -17.91 13.72 1.93
C PHE A 67 -16.99 14.28 3.04
N ASN A 68 -16.91 13.60 4.16
CA ASN A 68 -16.02 14.03 5.25
C ASN A 68 -14.56 13.86 4.79
N GLN A 69 -14.00 14.91 4.20
CA GLN A 69 -12.62 14.93 3.72
C GLN A 69 -11.60 14.78 4.86
N ASP A 70 -11.94 15.20 6.07
CA ASP A 70 -11.00 15.20 7.21
C ASP A 70 -10.61 13.77 7.60
N MET A 71 -11.53 12.82 7.51
CA MET A 71 -11.23 11.41 7.76
C MET A 71 -10.15 10.87 6.80
N TYR A 72 -10.13 11.34 5.56
CA TYR A 72 -9.18 10.92 4.54
C TYR A 72 -7.89 11.74 4.53
N ARG A 73 -7.82 12.81 5.33
CA ARG A 73 -6.62 13.63 5.52
C ARG A 73 -5.83 13.27 6.77
N SER A 74 -6.37 12.39 7.59
CA SER A 74 -5.75 11.96 8.85
C SER A 74 -4.93 10.69 8.64
N PRO A 75 -3.61 10.79 8.48
CA PRO A 75 -2.74 9.65 8.13
C PRO A 75 -2.75 8.56 9.20
N GLU A 76 -3.01 8.91 10.46
CA GLU A 76 -3.14 7.94 11.56
C GLU A 76 -4.30 6.96 11.36
N ASN A 77 -5.27 7.31 10.53
CA ASN A 77 -6.40 6.45 10.22
C ASN A 77 -6.07 5.36 9.21
N PHE A 78 -4.94 5.46 8.52
CA PHE A 78 -4.59 4.59 7.41
C PHE A 78 -3.29 3.82 7.62
N LEU A 79 -3.22 2.70 6.94
CA LEU A 79 -2.01 1.90 6.80
C LEU A 79 -2.03 1.16 5.46
N VAL A 80 -0.87 0.67 5.06
CA VAL A 80 -0.75 -0.36 4.04
C VAL A 80 -0.22 -1.64 4.68
N GLY A 81 -0.81 -2.78 4.35
CA GLY A 81 -0.46 -4.06 4.95
C GLY A 81 -0.19 -5.15 3.93
N LEU A 82 0.64 -6.10 4.33
CA LEU A 82 0.85 -7.37 3.65
C LEU A 82 0.39 -8.51 4.55
N ARG A 83 -0.19 -9.53 3.94
CA ARG A 83 -0.61 -10.73 4.64
C ARG A 83 -0.32 -11.99 3.84
N ASN A 84 -0.16 -13.09 4.53
CA ASN A 84 -0.32 -14.44 4.01
C ASN A 84 -1.13 -15.29 5.01
N SER A 85 -1.17 -16.60 4.84
CA SER A 85 -1.92 -17.51 5.72
C SER A 85 -1.40 -17.55 7.16
N LYS A 86 -0.14 -17.14 7.41
CA LYS A 86 0.53 -17.27 8.71
C LYS A 86 0.87 -15.94 9.37
N LYS A 87 1.16 -14.91 8.59
CA LYS A 87 1.71 -13.64 9.08
C LYS A 87 1.02 -12.45 8.43
N SER A 88 0.99 -11.34 9.15
CA SER A 88 0.62 -10.03 8.63
C SER A 88 1.57 -8.97 9.15
N LYS A 89 1.86 -7.97 8.33
CA LYS A 89 2.70 -6.82 8.68
C LYS A 89 2.12 -5.56 8.06
N ALA A 90 2.16 -4.47 8.78
CA ALA A 90 1.57 -3.21 8.36
C ALA A 90 2.49 -2.02 8.62
N TRP A 91 2.37 -1.02 7.76
CA TRP A 91 3.08 0.26 7.81
C TRP A 91 2.03 1.36 7.89
N ARG A 92 1.97 2.04 9.03
CA ARG A 92 1.02 3.14 9.27
C ARG A 92 1.45 4.38 8.51
N PHE A 93 0.48 5.13 7.98
CA PHE A 93 0.78 6.33 7.18
C PHE A 93 1.36 7.47 8.02
N ASP A 94 0.96 7.62 9.30
CA ASP A 94 1.56 8.61 10.20
C ASP A 94 3.06 8.34 10.50
N HIS A 95 3.47 7.08 10.43
CA HIS A 95 4.88 6.71 10.50
C HIS A 95 5.59 6.93 9.16
N LEU A 96 4.93 6.53 8.06
CA LEU A 96 5.47 6.72 6.70
C LEU A 96 5.57 8.20 6.30
N GLN A 97 4.74 9.10 6.84
CA GLN A 97 4.93 10.54 6.65
C GLN A 97 6.28 11.05 7.15
N LYS A 98 6.80 10.43 8.19
CA LYS A 98 8.11 10.79 8.78
C LYS A 98 9.28 10.15 8.03
N GLN A 99 9.01 9.04 7.36
CA GLN A 99 9.96 8.30 6.53
C GLN A 99 9.22 7.72 5.32
N PRO A 100 9.06 8.51 4.23
CA PRO A 100 8.21 8.11 3.09
C PRO A 100 8.73 6.92 2.29
N VAL A 101 10.03 6.63 2.38
CA VAL A 101 10.66 5.47 1.75
C VAL A 101 11.26 4.59 2.84
N VAL A 102 10.80 3.35 2.92
CA VAL A 102 11.23 2.40 3.95
C VAL A 102 11.75 1.13 3.30
N ASN A 103 13.02 0.80 3.57
CA ASN A 103 13.58 -0.51 3.26
C ASN A 103 13.29 -1.46 4.43
N ASP A 104 12.62 -2.57 4.15
CA ASP A 104 12.19 -3.53 5.18
C ASP A 104 12.24 -4.96 4.62
N PHE A 105 11.70 -5.90 5.39
CA PHE A 105 11.58 -7.29 5.00
C PHE A 105 10.15 -7.80 5.18
N TRP A 106 9.71 -8.62 4.24
CA TRP A 106 8.48 -9.39 4.30
C TRP A 106 8.76 -10.86 4.00
N ASN A 107 8.49 -11.75 4.96
CA ASN A 107 8.86 -13.17 4.86
C ASN A 107 10.31 -13.36 4.40
N GLU A 108 11.24 -12.67 5.08
CA GLU A 108 12.69 -12.71 4.81
C GLU A 108 13.12 -12.16 3.44
N LYS A 109 12.16 -11.73 2.63
CA LYS A 109 12.44 -11.11 1.33
C LYS A 109 12.53 -9.60 1.47
N PRO A 110 13.55 -8.97 0.88
CA PRO A 110 13.71 -7.53 0.89
C PRO A 110 12.56 -6.82 0.18
N VAL A 111 11.98 -5.81 0.84
CA VAL A 111 10.90 -4.99 0.28
C VAL A 111 11.19 -3.51 0.47
N VAL A 112 10.63 -2.69 -0.39
CA VAL A 112 10.56 -1.24 -0.21
C VAL A 112 9.10 -0.82 -0.14
N ILE A 113 8.79 0.03 0.83
CA ILE A 113 7.49 0.67 1.02
C ILE A 113 7.64 2.13 0.69
N ASN A 114 6.75 2.66 -0.11
CA ASN A 114 6.70 4.07 -0.46
C ASN A 114 5.33 4.65 -0.13
N LEU A 115 5.31 5.86 0.44
CA LEU A 115 4.12 6.69 0.62
C LEU A 115 4.35 8.04 -0.07
N LEU A 116 3.52 8.37 -1.06
CA LEU A 116 3.39 9.75 -1.54
C LEU A 116 2.39 10.47 -0.64
N VAL A 117 2.89 11.34 0.21
CA VAL A 117 2.14 11.95 1.31
C VAL A 117 0.96 12.79 0.82
N GLU A 118 1.15 13.54 -0.27
CA GLU A 118 0.17 14.47 -0.82
C GLU A 118 -1.11 13.77 -1.31
N SER A 119 -0.99 12.53 -1.80
CA SER A 119 -2.10 11.77 -2.36
C SER A 119 -2.46 10.53 -1.55
N PHE A 120 -1.76 10.27 -0.43
CA PHE A 120 -1.84 9.01 0.32
C PHE A 120 -1.64 7.77 -0.55
N SER A 121 -0.91 7.93 -1.65
CA SER A 121 -0.58 6.81 -2.54
C SER A 121 0.52 5.96 -1.93
N SER A 122 0.23 4.70 -1.68
CA SER A 122 1.20 3.78 -1.09
C SER A 122 1.36 2.53 -1.95
N ALA A 123 2.60 2.11 -2.14
CA ALA A 123 2.94 0.89 -2.88
C ALA A 123 4.06 0.14 -2.18
N ILE A 124 4.08 -1.18 -2.35
CA ILE A 124 5.12 -2.06 -1.82
C ILE A 124 5.70 -2.88 -2.96
N PHE A 125 7.02 -2.92 -3.04
CA PHE A 125 7.74 -3.68 -4.07
C PHE A 125 8.79 -4.58 -3.44
N PHE A 126 9.07 -5.72 -4.10
CA PHE A 126 10.33 -6.40 -3.85
C PHE A 126 11.47 -5.51 -4.34
N ARG A 127 12.52 -5.35 -3.52
CA ARG A 127 13.67 -4.52 -3.87
C ARG A 127 14.88 -5.30 -4.37
N THR A 128 14.72 -6.61 -4.59
CA THR A 128 15.70 -7.43 -5.30
C THR A 128 15.46 -7.31 -6.80
N LEU A 129 16.46 -6.86 -7.53
CA LEU A 129 16.45 -6.71 -8.98
C LEU A 129 17.71 -7.35 -9.56
N ASP A 130 17.52 -8.26 -10.55
CA ASP A 130 18.61 -8.98 -11.21
C ASP A 130 19.60 -9.62 -10.20
N GLY A 131 19.07 -10.17 -9.10
CA GLY A 131 19.85 -10.82 -8.03
C GLY A 131 20.50 -9.88 -7.03
N GLN A 132 20.37 -8.58 -7.18
CA GLN A 132 20.90 -7.57 -6.25
C GLN A 132 19.78 -6.94 -5.42
N ASP A 133 20.01 -6.81 -4.11
CA ASP A 133 19.14 -6.08 -3.21
C ASP A 133 19.46 -4.59 -3.27
N LEU A 134 18.48 -3.80 -3.71
CA LEU A 134 18.60 -2.35 -3.75
C LEU A 134 18.20 -1.73 -2.41
N LEU A 135 18.88 -0.67 -2.01
CA LEU A 135 18.54 0.17 -0.86
C LEU A 135 18.11 1.55 -1.36
N PHE A 136 16.88 1.92 -1.05
CA PHE A 136 16.29 3.17 -1.51
C PHE A 136 16.40 4.25 -0.45
N GLU A 137 16.63 5.46 -0.90
CA GLU A 137 16.66 6.68 -0.08
C GLU A 137 16.15 7.87 -0.87
N ILE A 138 15.89 8.95 -0.18
CA ILE A 138 15.57 10.25 -0.78
C ILE A 138 16.84 11.08 -0.74
N ASP A 139 17.28 11.58 -1.88
CA ASP A 139 18.45 12.44 -2.00
C ASP A 139 18.16 13.91 -1.60
N ASP A 140 19.19 14.75 -1.63
CA ASP A 140 19.08 16.17 -1.31
C ASP A 140 18.17 16.95 -2.27
N GLN A 141 17.91 16.42 -3.47
CA GLN A 141 16.99 16.97 -4.47
C GLN A 141 15.57 16.43 -4.34
N GLN A 142 15.27 15.72 -3.26
CA GLN A 142 13.97 15.06 -3.00
C GLN A 142 13.61 14.00 -4.05
N GLN A 143 14.62 13.38 -4.71
CA GLN A 143 14.44 12.29 -5.64
C GLN A 143 14.66 10.96 -4.91
N ILE A 144 13.88 9.94 -5.29
CA ILE A 144 14.11 8.58 -4.78
C ILE A 144 15.17 7.92 -5.63
N ILE A 145 16.27 7.52 -5.00
CA ILE A 145 17.41 6.86 -5.63
C ILE A 145 17.70 5.51 -4.97
N ASP A 146 18.33 4.59 -5.70
CA ASP A 146 18.97 3.44 -5.09
C ASP A 146 20.44 3.73 -4.80
N ARG A 147 20.93 3.25 -3.63
CA ARG A 147 22.32 3.47 -3.18
C ARG A 147 23.35 2.81 -4.08
N GLN A 148 23.01 1.67 -4.69
CA GLN A 148 23.95 0.83 -5.42
C GLN A 148 24.34 1.43 -6.76
N THR A 149 23.39 2.07 -7.44
CA THR A 149 23.61 2.58 -8.80
C THR A 149 23.35 4.08 -8.94
N GLN A 150 22.81 4.71 -7.91
CA GLN A 150 22.38 6.12 -7.92
C GLN A 150 21.33 6.39 -9.02
N SER A 151 20.61 5.35 -9.45
CA SER A 151 19.53 5.49 -10.43
C SER A 151 18.30 6.08 -9.75
N LYS A 152 17.52 6.91 -10.49
CA LYS A 152 16.31 7.54 -9.99
C LYS A 152 15.08 6.67 -10.25
N TRP A 153 14.15 6.67 -9.31
CA TRP A 153 13.00 5.78 -9.32
C TRP A 153 11.68 6.50 -9.06
N ASN A 154 10.66 6.11 -9.81
CA ASN A 154 9.27 6.38 -9.45
C ASN A 154 8.69 5.16 -8.71
N LEU A 155 8.71 5.20 -7.37
CA LEU A 155 8.20 4.11 -6.54
C LEU A 155 6.66 4.08 -6.42
N GLN A 156 5.91 4.94 -7.11
CA GLN A 156 4.47 4.76 -7.26
C GLN A 156 4.15 3.60 -8.22
N VAL A 157 5.01 3.41 -9.21
CA VAL A 157 4.87 2.37 -10.25
C VAL A 157 6.06 1.42 -10.32
N GLY A 158 7.03 1.56 -9.40
CA GLY A 158 8.21 0.72 -9.33
C GLY A 158 9.14 0.82 -10.55
N LEU A 159 9.15 1.96 -11.24
CA LEU A 159 9.91 2.18 -12.48
C LEU A 159 11.17 2.99 -12.23
N CYS A 160 12.31 2.51 -12.71
CA CYS A 160 13.52 3.31 -12.82
C CYS A 160 13.41 4.29 -14.00
N THR A 161 13.51 5.58 -13.71
CA THR A 161 13.32 6.66 -14.69
C THR A 161 14.62 7.16 -15.30
N GLU A 162 15.71 7.13 -14.52
CA GLU A 162 17.02 7.64 -14.95
C GLU A 162 18.17 6.80 -14.36
N GLY A 163 19.34 6.87 -14.98
CA GLY A 163 20.56 6.21 -14.53
C GLY A 163 20.79 4.83 -15.15
N LYS A 164 21.66 4.04 -14.52
CA LYS A 164 22.13 2.74 -15.01
C LYS A 164 20.99 1.72 -15.18
N LEU A 165 19.98 1.81 -14.33
CA LEU A 165 18.83 0.88 -14.32
C LEU A 165 17.61 1.41 -15.07
N LYS A 166 17.73 2.50 -15.85
CA LYS A 166 16.62 3.12 -16.57
C LYS A 166 15.77 2.08 -17.34
N GLY A 167 14.45 2.16 -17.15
CA GLY A 167 13.49 1.26 -17.76
C GLY A 167 13.25 -0.05 -17.00
N LYS A 168 14.08 -0.40 -16.03
CA LYS A 168 13.86 -1.56 -15.15
C LYS A 168 12.67 -1.32 -14.23
N ARG A 169 12.00 -2.41 -13.85
CA ARG A 169 10.83 -2.38 -12.97
C ARG A 169 11.00 -3.32 -11.78
N LEU A 170 10.60 -2.84 -10.62
CA LEU A 170 10.44 -3.69 -9.43
C LEU A 170 9.11 -4.45 -9.51
N ARG A 171 9.07 -5.65 -8.95
CA ARG A 171 7.85 -6.44 -8.84
C ARG A 171 7.02 -5.94 -7.66
N GLN A 172 5.80 -5.46 -7.96
CA GLN A 172 4.86 -5.01 -6.95
C GLN A 172 4.28 -6.19 -6.17
N LEU A 173 4.08 -5.99 -4.85
CA LEU A 173 3.33 -6.90 -4.00
C LEU A 173 1.85 -6.46 -3.93
N SER A 174 0.99 -7.47 -3.79
CA SER A 174 -0.44 -7.24 -3.52
C SER A 174 -0.63 -6.79 -2.08
N SER A 175 -0.54 -5.48 -1.86
CA SER A 175 -0.74 -4.85 -0.57
C SER A 175 -2.19 -4.40 -0.37
N ILE A 176 -2.62 -4.27 0.87
CA ILE A 176 -3.98 -3.92 1.25
C ILE A 176 -3.94 -2.57 1.96
N PRO A 177 -4.37 -1.48 1.29
CA PRO A 177 -4.68 -0.23 1.99
C PRO A 177 -5.90 -0.44 2.89
N SER A 178 -5.81 0.00 4.14
CA SER A 178 -6.89 -0.21 5.11
C SER A 178 -6.94 0.88 6.16
N PHE A 179 -8.11 1.02 6.80
CA PHE A 179 -8.17 1.74 8.07
C PHE A 179 -7.42 0.97 9.16
N THR A 180 -6.67 1.69 9.99
CA THR A 180 -5.91 1.10 11.11
C THR A 180 -6.81 0.29 12.04
N THR A 181 -8.00 0.80 12.34
CA THR A 181 -8.98 0.14 13.20
C THR A 181 -9.60 -1.12 12.58
N ALA A 182 -9.78 -1.15 11.27
CA ALA A 182 -10.25 -2.34 10.56
C ALA A 182 -9.15 -3.39 10.53
N TRP A 183 -7.94 -3.02 10.11
CA TRP A 183 -6.80 -3.93 10.07
C TRP A 183 -6.55 -4.63 11.41
N ALA A 184 -6.53 -3.87 12.52
CA ALA A 184 -6.30 -4.43 13.86
C ALA A 184 -7.36 -5.48 14.27
N LYS A 185 -8.61 -5.34 13.79
CA LYS A 185 -9.68 -6.32 14.07
C LYS A 185 -9.57 -7.60 13.24
N TYR A 186 -9.05 -7.50 12.02
CA TYR A 186 -8.88 -8.66 11.14
C TYR A 186 -7.56 -9.37 11.37
N TYR A 187 -6.52 -8.64 11.74
CA TYR A 187 -5.16 -9.12 11.93
C TYR A 187 -4.61 -8.69 13.31
N PRO A 188 -5.19 -9.17 14.43
CA PRO A 188 -4.80 -8.73 15.78
C PRO A 188 -3.35 -9.07 16.13
N ALA A 189 -2.76 -10.09 15.49
CA ALA A 189 -1.35 -10.46 15.66
C ALA A 189 -0.42 -9.82 14.61
N SER A 190 -0.89 -8.78 13.92
CA SER A 190 -0.08 -8.10 12.89
C SER A 190 1.15 -7.43 13.52
N GLN A 191 2.28 -7.59 12.85
CA GLN A 191 3.46 -6.78 13.16
C GLN A 191 3.26 -5.36 12.59
N TYR A 192 3.71 -4.35 13.34
CA TYR A 192 3.69 -2.96 12.88
C TYR A 192 5.11 -2.45 12.77
N TRP A 193 5.44 -1.93 11.60
CA TRP A 193 6.67 -1.18 11.44
C TRP A 193 6.58 0.17 12.15
N SER A 194 7.68 0.58 12.77
CA SER A 194 7.84 1.92 13.33
C SER A 194 9.21 2.49 12.95
N PRO A 195 9.31 3.82 12.74
CA PRO A 195 10.62 4.45 12.54
C PRO A 195 11.54 4.12 13.71
N SER A 196 12.81 3.77 13.44
CA SER A 196 13.80 3.61 14.49
C SER A 196 13.92 4.95 15.24
N LYS A 197 13.86 4.92 16.56
CA LYS A 197 14.19 6.09 17.38
C LYS A 197 15.64 6.44 17.04
N LYS A 198 15.88 7.60 16.40
CA LYS A 198 17.24 8.15 16.32
C LYS A 198 17.74 8.25 17.75
N THR A 199 18.68 7.39 18.13
CA THR A 199 19.40 7.52 19.39
C THR A 199 20.06 8.90 19.34
N ARG A 200 19.55 9.85 20.16
CA ARG A 200 20.24 11.13 20.34
C ARG A 200 21.60 10.76 20.97
N VAL A 201 22.64 10.75 20.16
CA VAL A 201 24.00 10.80 20.67
C VAL A 201 24.08 12.12 21.45
N ARG A 202 24.11 12.05 22.78
CA ARG A 202 24.45 13.19 23.62
C ARG A 202 25.88 13.55 23.27
N GLN A 203 26.06 14.72 22.69
CA GLN A 203 27.38 15.37 22.62
C GLN A 203 27.79 15.81 24.03
#